data_77719f049caa8fc2d8a795b7f4c24b84
#
_entry.id   77719f049caa8fc2d8a795b7f4c24b84
#
_cell.length_a   1.000
_cell.length_b   1.000
_cell.length_c   1.000
_cell.angle_alpha   90.00
_cell.angle_beta   90.00
_cell.angle_gamma   90.00
#
_symmetry.space_group_name_H-M   'P 1'
#
loop_
_entity.id
_entity.type
_entity.pdbx_description
1 polymer ?
#
loop_
_entity_poly.entity_id
_entity_poly.type
_entity_poly.pdbx_seq_one_letter_code
_entity_poly.pdbx_strand_id
1 'polypeptide(L)'
;MGKPDHHSFPSDMKTHATPNCDILGAPIGTPDHCDEWVMNKAIRKATKLMPHLVKLDAPHHACLLLRYCLSFSRMVFYLRAIPVDCLPSACDRFDQAVLQGLQSITYYKFDDNAIIQSSLRLANGGLGLRKSKLHHPAAYYASFRQSKDLICGFTSSLNWNNMPHFASARTKLSEAIPDFKDEDSPTQRDLSARTDLLQKSDCSTRLMVRNKARSNAVSAPREVQFSRAFLRQRLAMDSRQMN
;
A
#
# COMPACT_ATOMS: atom_id res chain seq x y z
N MET A 1 13.91 13.12 34.01
CA MET A 1 14.58 12.13 33.14
C MET A 1 16.07 12.29 33.33
N GLY A 2 16.75 11.37 34.03
CA GLY A 2 18.19 11.38 34.18
C GLY A 2 18.87 11.14 32.85
N LYS A 3 19.95 11.88 32.57
CA LYS A 3 20.80 11.60 31.40
C LYS A 3 21.33 10.15 31.61
N PRO A 4 21.28 9.29 30.57
CA PRO A 4 21.88 7.97 30.68
C PRO A 4 23.39 8.16 30.99
N ASP A 5 23.87 7.46 31.99
CA ASP A 5 25.30 7.47 32.35
C ASP A 5 26.08 6.96 31.14
N HIS A 6 26.91 7.82 30.56
CA HIS A 6 27.76 7.52 29.40
C HIS A 6 28.77 6.36 29.64
N HIS A 7 28.88 5.87 30.88
CA HIS A 7 29.79 4.78 31.25
C HIS A 7 29.25 3.37 31.03
N SER A 8 27.99 3.21 30.61
CA SER A 8 27.38 1.88 30.43
C SER A 8 27.50 1.33 29.00
N PHE A 9 28.01 2.11 28.05
CA PHE A 9 28.16 1.67 26.67
C PHE A 9 29.63 1.40 26.31
N PRO A 10 29.92 0.38 25.48
CA PRO A 10 31.25 0.13 24.94
C PRO A 10 31.79 1.36 24.20
N SER A 11 33.10 1.62 24.34
CA SER A 11 33.75 2.80 23.74
C SER A 11 33.75 2.82 22.20
N ASP A 12 33.53 1.67 21.57
CA ASP A 12 33.44 1.48 20.13
C ASP A 12 31.99 1.65 19.58
N MET A 13 31.00 1.88 20.46
CA MET A 13 29.63 2.09 20.06
C MET A 13 29.49 3.44 19.36
N LYS A 14 29.03 3.39 18.10
CA LYS A 14 28.73 4.59 17.33
C LYS A 14 27.53 5.31 17.94
N THR A 15 27.76 6.51 18.46
CA THR A 15 26.70 7.41 18.91
C THR A 15 26.27 8.31 17.78
N HIS A 16 24.95 8.37 17.53
CA HIS A 16 24.40 9.31 16.56
C HIS A 16 23.95 10.59 17.27
N ALA A 17 24.39 11.74 16.75
CA ALA A 17 24.01 13.05 17.28
C ALA A 17 22.52 13.38 17.04
N THR A 18 21.89 12.71 16.07
CA THR A 18 20.47 12.88 15.73
C THR A 18 19.69 11.59 16.05
N PRO A 19 18.41 11.70 16.39
CA PRO A 19 17.56 10.53 16.62
C PRO A 19 17.29 9.71 15.36
N ASN A 20 17.80 10.15 14.21
CA ASN A 20 17.55 9.57 12.89
C ASN A 20 18.65 8.56 12.54
N CYS A 21 18.27 7.31 12.33
CA CYS A 21 19.18 6.24 11.90
C CYS A 21 18.44 5.23 11.01
N ASP A 22 19.19 4.32 10.39
CA ASP A 22 18.61 3.18 9.72
C ASP A 22 19.11 1.88 10.35
N ILE A 23 18.18 0.97 10.65
CA ILE A 23 18.46 -0.33 11.25
C ILE A 23 17.88 -1.41 10.36
N LEU A 24 18.71 -2.37 9.93
CA LEU A 24 18.32 -3.48 9.07
C LEU A 24 17.56 -3.05 7.79
N GLY A 25 17.86 -1.84 7.30
CA GLY A 25 17.23 -1.31 6.10
C GLY A 25 15.87 -0.64 6.31
N ALA A 26 15.48 -0.38 7.57
CA ALA A 26 14.32 0.43 7.92
C ALA A 26 14.78 1.72 8.64
N PRO A 27 14.22 2.89 8.29
CA PRO A 27 14.52 4.13 8.99
C PRO A 27 13.85 4.17 10.37
N ILE A 28 14.56 4.71 11.33
CA ILE A 28 14.06 5.02 12.66
C ILE A 28 14.35 6.49 12.94
N GLY A 29 13.38 7.24 13.44
CA GLY A 29 13.55 8.64 13.76
C GLY A 29 12.29 9.46 13.60
N THR A 30 12.47 10.72 13.17
CA THR A 30 11.34 11.63 12.94
C THR A 30 10.46 11.15 11.77
N PRO A 31 9.14 11.48 11.76
CA PRO A 31 8.25 11.14 10.65
C PRO A 31 8.78 11.61 9.28
N ASP A 32 9.29 12.83 9.22
CA ASP A 32 9.84 13.39 7.96
C ASP A 32 11.04 12.59 7.45
N HIS A 33 11.96 12.20 8.36
CA HIS A 33 13.09 11.35 8.00
C HIS A 33 12.64 9.99 7.46
N CYS A 34 11.70 9.34 8.14
CA CYS A 34 11.18 8.04 7.72
C CYS A 34 10.50 8.11 6.34
N ASP A 35 9.66 9.12 6.15
CA ASP A 35 8.92 9.33 4.89
C ASP A 35 9.88 9.61 3.73
N GLU A 36 10.83 10.52 3.90
CA GLU A 36 11.83 10.85 2.90
C GLU A 36 12.75 9.65 2.58
N TRP A 37 13.16 8.90 3.59
CA TRP A 37 14.00 7.73 3.41
C TRP A 37 13.29 6.66 2.55
N VAL A 38 12.01 6.35 2.86
CA VAL A 38 11.21 5.39 2.08
C VAL A 38 10.99 5.90 0.66
N MET A 39 10.74 7.20 0.49
CA MET A 39 10.66 7.85 -0.82
C MET A 39 11.90 7.59 -1.66
N ASN A 40 13.08 7.82 -1.10
CA ASN A 40 14.34 7.69 -1.81
C ASN A 40 14.74 6.24 -2.05
N LYS A 41 14.46 5.32 -1.14
CA LYS A 41 14.91 3.92 -1.23
C LYS A 41 13.89 3.03 -1.97
N ALA A 42 12.63 3.02 -1.53
CA ALA A 42 11.63 2.11 -2.09
C ALA A 42 11.00 2.66 -3.37
N ILE A 43 10.48 3.90 -3.31
CA ILE A 43 9.66 4.47 -4.37
C ILE A 43 10.53 4.82 -5.58
N ARG A 44 11.66 5.46 -5.37
CA ARG A 44 12.61 5.79 -6.47
C ARG A 44 13.09 4.55 -7.22
N LYS A 45 13.31 3.43 -6.52
CA LYS A 45 13.70 2.16 -7.19
C LYS A 45 12.54 1.57 -8.00
N ALA A 46 11.33 1.59 -7.46
CA ALA A 46 10.14 1.08 -8.15
C ALA A 46 9.83 1.93 -9.40
N THR A 47 9.82 3.26 -9.27
CA THR A 47 9.55 4.18 -10.38
C THR A 47 10.57 4.09 -11.51
N LYS A 48 11.85 3.83 -11.20
CA LYS A 48 12.87 3.60 -12.23
C LYS A 48 12.63 2.31 -13.06
N LEU A 49 11.99 1.31 -12.47
CA LEU A 49 11.72 0.03 -13.15
C LEU A 49 10.42 0.05 -13.94
N MET A 50 9.44 0.89 -13.57
CA MET A 50 8.13 0.94 -14.25
C MET A 50 8.20 1.22 -15.75
N PRO A 51 9.04 2.13 -16.28
CA PRO A 51 9.16 2.35 -17.72
C PRO A 51 9.64 1.11 -18.49
N HIS A 52 10.41 0.23 -17.85
CA HIS A 52 10.85 -1.02 -18.47
C HIS A 52 9.69 -2.01 -18.62
N LEU A 53 8.69 -1.98 -17.72
CA LEU A 53 7.48 -2.81 -17.87
C LEU A 53 6.64 -2.38 -19.07
N VAL A 54 6.56 -1.09 -19.32
CA VAL A 54 5.80 -0.55 -20.47
C VAL A 54 6.41 -0.96 -21.79
N LYS A 55 7.74 -1.16 -21.83
CA LYS A 55 8.47 -1.60 -23.03
C LYS A 55 8.33 -3.10 -23.32
N LEU A 56 7.75 -3.88 -22.38
CA LEU A 56 7.51 -5.30 -22.65
C LEU A 56 6.38 -5.44 -23.66
N ASP A 57 6.64 -6.19 -24.73
CA ASP A 57 5.64 -6.47 -25.78
C ASP A 57 4.61 -7.55 -25.34
N ALA A 58 4.37 -7.63 -24.03
CA ALA A 58 3.45 -8.57 -23.40
C ALA A 58 2.78 -7.90 -22.20
N PRO A 59 1.68 -7.13 -22.38
CA PRO A 59 1.02 -6.38 -21.32
C PRO A 59 0.59 -7.24 -20.13
N HIS A 60 0.19 -8.50 -20.34
CA HIS A 60 -0.18 -9.41 -19.27
C HIS A 60 1.02 -9.78 -18.38
N HIS A 61 2.21 -10.00 -18.95
CA HIS A 61 3.45 -10.22 -18.19
C HIS A 61 3.85 -8.94 -17.43
N ALA A 62 3.73 -7.77 -18.08
CA ALA A 62 3.99 -6.49 -17.42
C ALA A 62 3.07 -6.27 -16.21
N CYS A 63 1.77 -6.59 -16.33
CA CYS A 63 0.82 -6.52 -15.21
C CYS A 63 1.17 -7.51 -14.08
N LEU A 64 1.60 -8.73 -14.40
CA LEU A 64 2.03 -9.72 -13.39
C LEU A 64 3.28 -9.24 -12.65
N LEU A 65 4.28 -8.72 -13.37
CA LEU A 65 5.50 -8.16 -12.76
C LEU A 65 5.20 -6.92 -11.92
N LEU A 66 4.33 -6.03 -12.41
CA LEU A 66 3.87 -4.88 -11.62
C LEU A 66 3.26 -5.36 -10.31
N ARG A 67 2.36 -6.34 -10.36
CA ARG A 67 1.65 -6.85 -9.19
C ARG A 67 2.58 -7.55 -8.20
N TYR A 68 3.43 -8.47 -8.65
CA TYR A 68 4.22 -9.31 -7.75
C TYR A 68 5.55 -8.69 -7.34
N CYS A 69 6.13 -7.85 -8.20
CA CYS A 69 7.49 -7.34 -7.98
C CYS A 69 7.55 -5.85 -7.65
N LEU A 70 6.62 -5.03 -8.14
CA LEU A 70 6.73 -3.57 -8.06
C LEU A 70 5.58 -2.88 -7.33
N SER A 71 4.57 -3.63 -6.83
CA SER A 71 3.46 -3.07 -6.07
C SER A 71 3.62 -3.32 -4.55
N PHE A 72 2.57 -3.65 -3.87
CA PHE A 72 2.48 -3.83 -2.42
C PHE A 72 3.61 -4.66 -1.79
N SER A 73 4.09 -5.69 -2.50
CA SER A 73 5.23 -6.53 -2.04
C SER A 73 6.49 -5.72 -1.72
N ARG A 74 6.72 -4.61 -2.43
CA ARG A 74 7.87 -3.71 -2.18
C ARG A 74 7.73 -2.90 -0.91
N MET A 75 6.50 -2.57 -0.55
CA MET A 75 6.22 -1.71 0.60
C MET A 75 6.02 -2.50 1.89
N VAL A 76 5.61 -3.78 1.82
CA VAL A 76 5.17 -4.55 2.98
C VAL A 76 6.20 -4.56 4.12
N PHE A 77 7.49 -4.61 3.81
CA PHE A 77 8.56 -4.55 4.81
C PHE A 77 8.52 -3.24 5.60
N TYR A 78 8.45 -2.11 4.90
CA TYR A 78 8.39 -0.78 5.51
C TYR A 78 7.09 -0.56 6.28
N LEU A 79 5.96 -1.03 5.74
CA LEU A 79 4.67 -0.95 6.40
C LEU A 79 4.61 -1.75 7.71
N ARG A 80 5.41 -2.80 7.83
CA ARG A 80 5.54 -3.60 9.06
C ARG A 80 6.48 -3.00 10.09
N ALA A 81 7.51 -2.30 9.64
CA ALA A 81 8.58 -1.80 10.49
C ALA A 81 8.37 -0.35 10.94
N ILE A 82 7.69 0.47 10.14
CA ILE A 82 7.58 1.91 10.38
C ILE A 82 6.16 2.24 10.86
N PRO A 83 6.02 3.06 11.92
CA PRO A 83 4.72 3.49 12.42
C PRO A 83 3.87 4.19 11.35
N VAL A 84 2.54 4.03 11.47
CA VAL A 84 1.60 4.54 10.45
C VAL A 84 1.70 6.05 10.26
N ASP A 85 1.97 6.78 11.34
CA ASP A 85 2.06 8.24 11.33
C ASP A 85 3.39 8.76 10.75
N CYS A 86 4.36 7.86 10.55
CA CYS A 86 5.68 8.19 10.01
C CYS A 86 5.80 8.05 8.48
N LEU A 87 4.72 7.68 7.78
CA LEU A 87 4.69 7.60 6.31
C LEU A 87 3.49 8.34 5.73
N PRO A 88 3.34 9.65 6.00
CA PRO A 88 2.17 10.41 5.58
C PRO A 88 2.04 10.56 4.06
N SER A 89 3.14 10.71 3.34
CA SER A 89 3.14 10.95 1.89
C SER A 89 3.75 9.82 1.07
N ALA A 90 4.68 9.04 1.63
CA ALA A 90 5.33 7.95 0.92
C ALA A 90 4.35 6.90 0.40
N CYS A 91 3.37 6.50 1.23
CA CYS A 91 2.35 5.54 0.83
C CYS A 91 1.50 6.06 -0.35
N ASP A 92 1.02 7.31 -0.27
CA ASP A 92 0.21 7.92 -1.35
C ASP A 92 0.99 8.02 -2.66
N ARG A 93 2.24 8.48 -2.60
CA ARG A 93 3.09 8.59 -3.79
C ARG A 93 3.43 7.24 -4.40
N PHE A 94 3.65 6.23 -3.55
CA PHE A 94 3.86 4.88 -4.04
C PHE A 94 2.63 4.31 -4.74
N ASP A 95 1.45 4.43 -4.10
CA ASP A 95 0.19 3.94 -4.65
C ASP A 95 -0.15 4.65 -5.97
N GLN A 96 0.14 5.95 -6.05
CA GLN A 96 0.01 6.73 -7.29
C GLN A 96 0.96 6.26 -8.39
N ALA A 97 2.23 5.96 -8.06
CA ALA A 97 3.19 5.45 -9.02
C ALA A 97 2.79 4.08 -9.57
N VAL A 98 2.28 3.18 -8.72
CA VAL A 98 1.75 1.87 -9.14
C VAL A 98 0.56 2.04 -10.08
N LEU A 99 -0.37 2.95 -9.77
CA LEU A 99 -1.51 3.26 -10.64
C LEU A 99 -1.07 3.82 -11.99
N GLN A 100 -0.13 4.76 -12.01
CA GLN A 100 0.45 5.30 -13.24
C GLN A 100 1.13 4.21 -14.08
N GLY A 101 1.87 3.30 -13.43
CA GLY A 101 2.46 2.13 -14.08
C GLY A 101 1.40 1.25 -14.74
N LEU A 102 0.30 0.95 -14.05
CA LEU A 102 -0.83 0.19 -14.61
C LEU A 102 -1.46 0.90 -15.80
N GLN A 103 -1.73 2.20 -15.68
CA GLN A 103 -2.32 3.00 -16.76
C GLN A 103 -1.41 3.04 -17.99
N SER A 104 -0.10 3.12 -17.78
CA SER A 104 0.87 3.10 -18.88
C SER A 104 0.96 1.74 -19.58
N ILE A 105 0.86 0.63 -18.83
CA ILE A 105 0.85 -0.73 -19.40
C ILE A 105 -0.43 -1.00 -20.18
N THR A 106 -1.57 -0.53 -19.66
CA THR A 106 -2.88 -0.80 -20.27
C THR A 106 -3.31 0.24 -21.29
N TYR A 107 -2.56 1.34 -21.42
CA TYR A 107 -2.94 2.51 -22.24
C TYR A 107 -4.34 3.04 -21.94
N TYR A 108 -4.81 2.87 -20.70
CA TYR A 108 -6.14 3.24 -20.28
C TYR A 108 -6.10 4.10 -19.02
N LYS A 109 -6.85 5.22 -19.03
CA LYS A 109 -7.01 6.07 -17.84
C LYS A 109 -8.20 5.55 -17.02
N PHE A 110 -7.90 5.06 -15.82
CA PHE A 110 -8.90 4.51 -14.92
C PHE A 110 -9.75 5.62 -14.27
N ASP A 111 -11.07 5.40 -14.21
CA ASP A 111 -11.96 6.19 -13.36
C ASP A 111 -11.84 5.72 -11.89
N ASP A 112 -12.42 6.45 -10.94
CA ASP A 112 -12.33 6.17 -9.51
C ASP A 112 -12.79 4.75 -9.15
N ASN A 113 -13.84 4.24 -9.82
CA ASN A 113 -14.31 2.88 -9.56
C ASN A 113 -13.35 1.82 -10.09
N ALA A 114 -12.78 2.04 -11.28
CA ALA A 114 -11.76 1.14 -11.83
C ALA A 114 -10.47 1.16 -10.97
N ILE A 115 -10.12 2.32 -10.42
CA ILE A 115 -8.99 2.45 -9.47
C ILE A 115 -9.25 1.62 -8.21
N ILE A 116 -10.46 1.72 -7.61
CA ILE A 116 -10.83 0.93 -6.44
C ILE A 116 -10.83 -0.55 -6.80
N GLN A 117 -11.48 -0.93 -7.91
CA GLN A 117 -11.54 -2.32 -8.36
C GLN A 117 -10.15 -2.90 -8.62
N SER A 118 -9.24 -2.15 -9.26
CA SER A 118 -7.87 -2.62 -9.53
C SER A 118 -7.10 -2.96 -8.26
N SER A 119 -7.41 -2.31 -7.15
CA SER A 119 -6.77 -2.55 -5.86
C SER A 119 -7.30 -3.76 -5.09
N LEU A 120 -8.49 -4.26 -5.43
CA LEU A 120 -9.06 -5.45 -4.80
C LEU A 120 -8.25 -6.71 -5.12
N ARG A 121 -8.38 -7.73 -4.25
CA ARG A 121 -7.82 -9.07 -4.51
C ARG A 121 -8.41 -9.67 -5.79
N LEU A 122 -7.67 -10.57 -6.45
CA LEU A 122 -8.19 -11.33 -7.59
C LEU A 122 -9.48 -12.08 -7.26
N ALA A 123 -9.54 -12.71 -6.10
CA ALA A 123 -10.75 -13.43 -5.62
C ALA A 123 -11.96 -12.51 -5.48
N ASN A 124 -11.76 -11.21 -5.39
CA ASN A 124 -12.81 -10.18 -5.30
C ASN A 124 -13.05 -9.46 -6.63
N GLY A 125 -12.50 -9.97 -7.74
CA GLY A 125 -12.64 -9.37 -9.07
C GLY A 125 -11.73 -8.18 -9.33
N GLY A 126 -10.66 -8.02 -8.57
CA GLY A 126 -9.65 -6.96 -8.76
C GLY A 126 -8.39 -7.44 -9.46
N LEU A 127 -7.40 -6.56 -9.58
CA LEU A 127 -6.07 -6.87 -10.13
C LEU A 127 -5.03 -7.19 -9.04
N GLY A 128 -5.37 -7.05 -7.76
CA GLY A 128 -4.47 -7.31 -6.63
C GLY A 128 -3.41 -6.24 -6.40
N LEU A 129 -3.61 -5.03 -6.91
CA LEU A 129 -2.71 -3.88 -6.72
C LEU A 129 -3.10 -3.14 -5.43
N ARG A 130 -2.92 -3.81 -4.30
CA ARG A 130 -3.30 -3.29 -2.99
C ARG A 130 -2.68 -1.93 -2.71
N LYS A 131 -3.48 -1.03 -2.10
CA LYS A 131 -3.02 0.29 -1.69
C LYS A 131 -2.22 0.18 -0.39
N SER A 132 -0.99 0.68 -0.41
CA SER A 132 -0.09 0.68 0.74
C SER A 132 -0.67 1.45 1.92
N LYS A 133 -1.23 2.63 1.67
CA LYS A 133 -1.85 3.47 2.68
C LYS A 133 -2.98 2.75 3.43
N LEU A 134 -3.84 2.05 2.69
CA LEU A 134 -5.00 1.37 3.27
C LEU A 134 -4.62 0.18 4.14
N HIS A 135 -3.56 -0.54 3.75
CA HIS A 135 -3.10 -1.75 4.44
C HIS A 135 -2.00 -1.50 5.49
N HIS A 136 -1.49 -0.27 5.59
CA HIS A 136 -0.43 0.08 6.53
C HIS A 136 -0.81 -0.19 7.99
N PRO A 137 -1.98 0.26 8.50
CA PRO A 137 -2.36 -0.01 9.88
C PRO A 137 -2.40 -1.50 10.21
N ALA A 138 -2.92 -2.32 9.30
CA ALA A 138 -2.99 -3.77 9.45
C ALA A 138 -1.61 -4.43 9.46
N ALA A 139 -0.69 -3.97 8.61
CA ALA A 139 0.67 -4.50 8.52
C ALA A 139 1.48 -4.18 9.77
N TYR A 140 1.45 -2.92 10.22
CA TYR A 140 2.16 -2.46 11.40
C TYR A 140 1.63 -3.11 12.67
N TYR A 141 0.30 -3.06 12.88
CA TYR A 141 -0.34 -3.65 14.05
C TYR A 141 -0.02 -5.15 14.20
N ALA A 142 -0.20 -5.93 13.12
CA ALA A 142 0.07 -7.37 13.17
C ALA A 142 1.55 -7.68 13.41
N SER A 143 2.47 -6.92 12.79
CA SER A 143 3.91 -7.07 13.02
C SER A 143 4.28 -6.81 14.48
N PHE A 144 3.74 -5.73 15.03
CA PHE A 144 3.97 -5.34 16.41
C PHE A 144 3.42 -6.39 17.40
N ARG A 145 2.20 -6.88 17.16
CA ARG A 145 1.58 -7.95 17.96
C ARG A 145 2.40 -9.25 17.95
N GLN A 146 2.89 -9.65 16.78
CA GLN A 146 3.73 -10.84 16.64
C GLN A 146 5.05 -10.74 17.42
N SER A 147 5.58 -9.53 17.57
CA SER A 147 6.83 -9.28 18.30
C SER A 147 6.64 -9.16 19.81
N LYS A 148 5.38 -9.05 20.29
CA LYS A 148 5.04 -8.75 21.68
C LYS A 148 5.70 -9.73 22.66
N ASP A 149 5.49 -11.03 22.46
CA ASP A 149 5.95 -12.05 23.39
C ASP A 149 7.48 -12.10 23.44
N LEU A 150 8.13 -11.92 22.28
CA LEU A 150 9.58 -11.84 22.19
C LEU A 150 10.13 -10.63 22.97
N ILE A 151 9.54 -9.47 22.80
CA ILE A 151 10.00 -8.24 23.47
C ILE A 151 9.69 -8.28 24.97
N CYS A 152 8.53 -8.82 25.38
CA CYS A 152 8.21 -9.02 26.80
C CYS A 152 9.22 -9.96 27.50
N GLY A 153 9.79 -10.91 26.76
CA GLY A 153 10.87 -11.76 27.26
C GLY A 153 12.16 -11.00 27.58
N PHE A 154 12.41 -9.89 26.87
CA PHE A 154 13.59 -9.03 27.14
C PHE A 154 13.29 -7.91 28.15
N THR A 155 12.06 -7.42 28.21
CA THR A 155 11.72 -6.23 28.99
C THR A 155 10.33 -6.37 29.59
N SER A 156 10.25 -6.85 30.84
CA SER A 156 8.98 -7.06 31.56
C SER A 156 8.26 -5.76 31.95
N SER A 157 8.97 -4.62 31.94
CA SER A 157 8.43 -3.30 32.34
C SER A 157 7.73 -2.54 31.22
N LEU A 158 7.70 -3.06 29.98
CA LEU A 158 7.15 -2.33 28.85
C LEU A 158 5.62 -2.42 28.82
N ASN A 159 4.97 -1.27 28.98
CA ASN A 159 3.49 -1.20 28.85
C ASN A 159 3.08 -1.01 27.38
N TRP A 160 2.75 -2.11 26.72
CA TRP A 160 2.38 -2.17 25.30
C TRP A 160 1.18 -1.31 24.93
N ASN A 161 0.19 -1.25 25.82
CA ASN A 161 -1.04 -0.52 25.56
C ASN A 161 -0.83 1.00 25.50
N ASN A 162 0.24 1.48 26.12
CA ASN A 162 0.55 2.91 26.19
C ASN A 162 1.55 3.35 25.11
N MET A 163 1.96 2.45 24.21
CA MET A 163 2.84 2.85 23.10
C MET A 163 2.07 3.67 22.06
N PRO A 164 2.42 4.94 21.82
CA PRO A 164 1.61 5.87 21.04
C PRO A 164 1.41 5.39 19.59
N HIS A 165 2.45 4.87 18.96
CA HIS A 165 2.38 4.37 17.59
C HIS A 165 1.52 3.10 17.44
N PHE A 166 1.51 2.23 18.45
CA PHE A 166 0.65 1.07 18.48
C PHE A 166 -0.81 1.46 18.71
N ALA A 167 -1.04 2.39 19.64
CA ALA A 167 -2.37 2.94 19.89
C ALA A 167 -2.95 3.63 18.64
N SER A 168 -2.14 4.43 17.92
CA SER A 168 -2.54 5.06 16.66
C SER A 168 -2.92 4.02 15.60
N ALA A 169 -2.12 2.98 15.40
CA ALA A 169 -2.43 1.91 14.45
C ALA A 169 -3.73 1.17 14.82
N ARG A 170 -3.95 0.89 16.11
CA ARG A 170 -5.17 0.27 16.63
C ARG A 170 -6.40 1.14 16.38
N THR A 171 -6.31 2.45 16.65
CA THR A 171 -7.41 3.39 16.39
C THR A 171 -7.77 3.41 14.91
N LYS A 172 -6.78 3.55 14.02
CA LYS A 172 -7.01 3.52 12.56
C LYS A 172 -7.62 2.20 12.08
N LEU A 173 -7.29 1.08 12.71
CA LEU A 173 -7.92 -0.21 12.40
C LEU A 173 -9.36 -0.28 12.88
N SER A 174 -9.66 0.21 14.09
CA SER A 174 -11.03 0.24 14.62
C SER A 174 -11.95 1.17 13.83
N GLU A 175 -11.42 2.27 13.30
CA GLU A 175 -12.12 3.15 12.37
C GLU A 175 -12.39 2.51 11.01
N ALA A 176 -11.40 1.75 10.51
CA ALA A 176 -11.47 1.10 9.20
C ALA A 176 -12.25 -0.21 9.21
N ILE A 177 -12.27 -0.95 10.31
CA ILE A 177 -12.88 -2.27 10.46
C ILE A 177 -13.86 -2.25 11.63
N PRO A 178 -15.19 -2.12 11.41
CA PRO A 178 -16.19 -1.96 12.48
C PRO A 178 -16.18 -3.06 13.55
N ASP A 179 -15.86 -4.30 13.16
CA ASP A 179 -15.84 -5.46 14.05
C ASP A 179 -14.42 -5.81 14.54
N PHE A 180 -13.51 -4.83 14.52
CA PHE A 180 -12.15 -5.06 14.98
C PHE A 180 -12.10 -5.24 16.50
N LYS A 181 -11.59 -6.40 16.95
CA LYS A 181 -11.33 -6.70 18.36
C LYS A 181 -9.85 -6.97 18.55
N ASP A 182 -9.25 -6.29 19.51
CA ASP A 182 -7.82 -6.42 19.84
C ASP A 182 -7.51 -7.79 20.46
N GLU A 183 -8.50 -8.41 21.12
CA GLU A 183 -8.37 -9.68 21.84
C GLU A 183 -8.10 -10.87 20.92
N ASP A 184 -8.60 -10.85 19.69
CA ASP A 184 -8.52 -11.97 18.73
C ASP A 184 -7.11 -12.18 18.16
N SER A 185 -6.14 -11.33 18.47
CA SER A 185 -4.75 -11.37 17.94
C SER A 185 -4.68 -11.69 16.43
N PRO A 186 -5.42 -10.97 15.57
CA PRO A 186 -5.56 -11.30 14.17
C PRO A 186 -4.23 -11.19 13.42
N THR A 187 -4.01 -12.07 12.46
CA THR A 187 -2.83 -11.99 11.58
C THR A 187 -2.95 -10.82 10.59
N GLN A 188 -1.82 -10.39 10.03
CA GLN A 188 -1.83 -9.40 8.95
C GLN A 188 -2.72 -9.84 7.77
N ARG A 189 -2.75 -11.16 7.48
CA ARG A 189 -3.57 -11.73 6.41
C ARG A 189 -5.06 -11.54 6.67
N ASP A 190 -5.49 -11.77 7.92
CA ASP A 190 -6.89 -11.64 8.33
C ASP A 190 -7.35 -10.18 8.30
N LEU A 191 -6.55 -9.29 8.86
CA LEU A 191 -6.82 -7.85 8.83
C LEU A 191 -6.88 -7.30 7.40
N SER A 192 -5.90 -7.67 6.56
CA SER A 192 -5.90 -7.27 5.17
C SER A 192 -7.08 -7.87 4.39
N ALA A 193 -7.55 -9.08 4.73
CA ALA A 193 -8.72 -9.67 4.10
C ALA A 193 -10.01 -8.92 4.47
N ARG A 194 -10.16 -8.52 5.74
CA ARG A 194 -11.30 -7.69 6.20
C ARG A 194 -11.31 -6.33 5.51
N THR A 195 -10.14 -5.67 5.42
CA THR A 195 -9.98 -4.40 4.69
C THR A 195 -10.38 -4.53 3.21
N ASP A 196 -9.93 -5.60 2.53
CA ASP A 196 -10.30 -5.89 1.13
C ASP A 196 -11.82 -6.10 0.96
N LEU A 197 -12.50 -6.74 1.92
CA LEU A 197 -13.95 -6.97 1.87
C LEU A 197 -14.75 -5.67 2.03
N LEU A 198 -14.35 -4.80 2.95
CA LEU A 198 -14.97 -3.49 3.14
C LEU A 198 -14.82 -2.63 1.89
N GLN A 199 -13.63 -2.61 1.31
CA GLN A 199 -13.39 -1.89 0.06
C GLN A 199 -14.24 -2.44 -1.10
N LYS A 200 -14.46 -3.76 -1.15
CA LYS A 200 -15.35 -4.39 -2.13
C LYS A 200 -16.80 -3.95 -1.95
N SER A 201 -17.30 -3.91 -0.70
CA SER A 201 -18.65 -3.47 -0.38
C SER A 201 -18.87 -2.00 -0.81
N ASP A 202 -17.92 -1.12 -0.52
CA ASP A 202 -17.94 0.27 -0.96
C ASP A 202 -17.97 0.40 -2.50
N CYS A 203 -17.15 -0.37 -3.19
CA CYS A 203 -17.13 -0.38 -4.65
C CYS A 203 -18.49 -0.84 -5.23
N SER A 204 -19.07 -1.91 -4.68
CA SER A 204 -20.36 -2.43 -5.10
C SER A 204 -21.48 -1.41 -4.88
N THR A 205 -21.49 -0.75 -3.74
CA THR A 205 -22.49 0.31 -3.43
C THR A 205 -22.38 1.49 -4.39
N ARG A 206 -21.17 1.97 -4.67
CA ARG A 206 -20.94 3.06 -5.63
C ARG A 206 -21.36 2.69 -7.05
N LEU A 207 -21.10 1.45 -7.48
CA LEU A 207 -21.53 0.94 -8.79
C LEU A 207 -23.06 0.84 -8.89
N MET A 208 -23.74 0.37 -7.83
CA MET A 208 -25.21 0.31 -7.79
C MET A 208 -25.84 1.71 -7.89
N VAL A 209 -25.33 2.67 -7.11
CA VAL A 209 -25.79 4.07 -7.13
C VAL A 209 -25.58 4.67 -8.54
N ARG A 210 -24.43 4.45 -9.15
CA ARG A 210 -24.12 4.94 -10.50
C ARG A 210 -25.02 4.30 -11.57
N ASN A 211 -25.26 2.99 -11.48
CA ASN A 211 -26.14 2.29 -12.42
C ASN A 211 -27.60 2.72 -12.25
N LYS A 212 -28.07 2.96 -11.02
CA LYS A 212 -29.40 3.51 -10.76
C LYS A 212 -29.55 4.93 -11.30
N ALA A 213 -28.53 5.78 -11.13
CA ALA A 213 -28.51 7.12 -11.72
C ALA A 213 -28.48 7.09 -13.26
N ARG A 214 -27.76 6.14 -13.86
CA ARG A 214 -27.73 5.94 -15.32
C ARG A 214 -29.04 5.36 -15.86
N SER A 215 -29.67 4.40 -15.20
CA SER A 215 -30.98 3.86 -15.61
C SER A 215 -32.07 4.91 -15.54
N ASN A 216 -31.96 5.85 -14.60
CA ASN A 216 -32.88 6.99 -14.51
C ASN A 216 -32.61 8.08 -15.57
N ALA A 217 -31.41 8.10 -16.17
CA ALA A 217 -31.00 9.13 -17.15
C ALA A 217 -31.04 8.67 -18.60
N VAL A 218 -31.18 7.37 -18.90
CA VAL A 218 -31.08 6.85 -20.27
C VAL A 218 -32.04 5.67 -20.50
N SER A 219 -33.09 5.94 -21.23
CA SER A 219 -33.90 4.93 -21.93
C SER A 219 -33.34 4.61 -23.32
N ALA A 220 -32.06 4.28 -23.44
CA ALA A 220 -31.49 3.78 -24.69
C ALA A 220 -30.29 2.84 -24.43
N PRO A 221 -30.24 1.65 -25.04
CA PRO A 221 -29.15 0.70 -24.84
C PRO A 221 -27.89 1.16 -25.60
N ARG A 222 -26.81 1.42 -24.88
CA ARG A 222 -25.47 1.51 -25.46
C ARG A 222 -24.70 0.25 -25.13
N GLU A 223 -24.49 -0.56 -26.16
CA GLU A 223 -23.64 -1.75 -26.12
C GLU A 223 -22.22 -1.45 -25.63
N VAL A 224 -21.68 -2.43 -24.91
CA VAL A 224 -20.35 -2.48 -24.34
C VAL A 224 -19.28 -2.20 -25.41
N GLN A 225 -18.69 -1.00 -25.42
CA GLN A 225 -17.64 -0.59 -26.36
C GLN A 225 -16.22 -0.90 -25.88
N PHE A 226 -16.04 -1.72 -24.87
CA PHE A 226 -14.72 -1.99 -24.27
C PHE A 226 -13.73 -2.70 -25.21
N SER A 227 -14.20 -3.62 -26.02
CA SER A 227 -13.33 -4.38 -26.95
C SER A 227 -12.95 -3.61 -28.21
N ARG A 228 -13.81 -2.70 -28.68
CA ARG A 228 -13.58 -1.97 -29.94
C ARG A 228 -12.67 -0.75 -29.78
N ALA A 229 -12.72 -0.07 -28.64
CA ALA A 229 -11.81 1.05 -28.37
C ALA A 229 -10.36 0.59 -28.21
N PHE A 230 -10.16 -0.52 -27.53
CA PHE A 230 -8.83 -1.14 -27.32
C PHE A 230 -8.18 -1.59 -28.65
N LEU A 231 -8.97 -2.24 -29.53
CA LEU A 231 -8.52 -2.66 -30.87
C LEU A 231 -8.25 -1.49 -31.82
N ARG A 232 -9.09 -0.45 -31.81
CA ARG A 232 -8.91 0.73 -32.67
C ARG A 232 -7.67 1.54 -32.27
N GLN A 233 -7.39 1.67 -30.99
CA GLN A 233 -6.23 2.41 -30.50
C GLN A 233 -4.91 1.67 -30.83
N ARG A 234 -4.92 0.35 -30.79
CA ARG A 234 -3.75 -0.49 -31.18
C ARG A 234 -3.47 -0.41 -32.68
N LEU A 235 -4.50 -0.47 -33.53
CA LEU A 235 -4.37 -0.34 -34.99
C LEU A 235 -3.91 1.06 -35.43
N ALA A 236 -4.30 2.10 -34.67
CA ALA A 236 -3.86 3.47 -34.95
C ALA A 236 -2.39 3.74 -34.53
N MET A 237 -1.82 2.95 -33.62
CA MET A 237 -0.41 3.08 -33.22
C MET A 237 0.51 2.30 -34.15
N ASP A 238 0.11 1.10 -34.64
CA ASP A 238 0.87 0.33 -35.61
C ASP A 238 1.03 1.06 -36.95
N SER A 239 0.02 1.85 -37.37
CA SER A 239 0.09 2.65 -38.58
C SER A 239 0.99 3.90 -38.50
N ARG A 240 1.40 4.33 -37.27
CA ARG A 240 2.34 5.44 -37.09
C ARG A 240 3.80 5.02 -36.94
N GLN A 241 4.07 3.72 -36.83
CA GLN A 241 5.45 3.19 -36.79
C GLN A 241 5.94 2.68 -38.15
N MET A 242 5.10 2.72 -39.17
CA MET A 242 5.45 2.30 -40.54
C MET A 242 5.61 3.44 -41.54
N ASN A 243 5.66 4.70 -41.08
CA ASN A 243 6.00 5.88 -41.89
C ASN A 243 7.26 6.57 -41.36
#